data_916a6a9b0865a96d80f242e2b53d7ed7
#
_entry.id   916a6a9b0865a96d80f242e2b53d7ed7
#
_cell.length_a   1.000
_cell.length_b   1.000
_cell.length_c   1.000
_cell.angle_alpha   90.00
_cell.angle_beta   90.00
_cell.angle_gamma   90.00
#
_symmetry.space_group_name_H-M   'P 1'
#
loop_
_entity.id
_entity.type
_entity.pdbx_description
1 polymer ?
#
loop_
_entity_poly.entity_id
_entity_poly.type
_entity_poly.pdbx_seq_one_letter_code
_entity_poly.pdbx_strand_id
1 'polypeptide(L)'
;MKKIMVVDNEPDIVDLTRTVLEIGGYEVIPAYSGEECLEKLEQEPVELILLDIMMPGMSGWDVFNRIKQKNIDTKVVFMSVLEISEKRKQILLDEGLSDYIMKPYDKDTLLDKVDQILK
;
A
#
# COMPACT_ATOMS: atom_id res chain seq x y z
N MET A 1 -4.76 -6.76 16.59
CA MET A 1 -5.03 -6.72 15.13
C MET A 1 -3.86 -6.07 14.40
N LYS A 2 -3.53 -6.57 13.23
CA LYS A 2 -2.49 -5.94 12.41
C LYS A 2 -3.07 -4.70 11.73
N LYS A 3 -2.21 -3.68 11.61
CA LYS A 3 -2.61 -2.39 11.05
C LYS A 3 -2.12 -2.26 9.62
N ILE A 4 -3.01 -1.80 8.75
CA ILE A 4 -2.71 -1.56 7.34
C ILE A 4 -3.06 -0.12 7.03
N MET A 5 -2.13 0.60 6.40
CA MET A 5 -2.42 1.93 5.89
C MET A 5 -2.82 1.83 4.43
N VAL A 6 -3.93 2.44 4.06
CA VAL A 6 -4.40 2.49 2.67
C VAL A 6 -4.21 3.91 2.17
N VAL A 7 -3.39 4.07 1.13
CA VAL A 7 -3.00 5.38 0.61
C VAL A 7 -3.48 5.52 -0.83
N ASP A 8 -4.44 6.40 -1.05
CA ASP A 8 -5.01 6.68 -2.36
C ASP A 8 -5.65 8.06 -2.31
N ASN A 9 -5.56 8.82 -3.38
CA ASN A 9 -6.16 10.15 -3.41
C ASN A 9 -7.65 10.14 -3.73
N GLU A 10 -8.24 8.99 -4.00
CA GLU A 10 -9.66 8.85 -4.25
C GLU A 10 -10.34 8.27 -2.99
N PRO A 11 -11.15 9.10 -2.28
CA PRO A 11 -11.76 8.64 -1.03
C PRO A 11 -12.63 7.39 -1.17
N ASP A 12 -13.32 7.25 -2.30
CA ASP A 12 -14.19 6.08 -2.53
C ASP A 12 -13.38 4.79 -2.60
N ILE A 13 -12.18 4.83 -3.19
CA ILE A 13 -11.29 3.68 -3.26
C ILE A 13 -10.77 3.34 -1.86
N VAL A 14 -10.39 4.35 -1.09
CA VAL A 14 -9.94 4.14 0.29
C VAL A 14 -11.05 3.48 1.11
N ASP A 15 -12.28 3.99 1.02
CA ASP A 15 -13.41 3.46 1.77
C ASP A 15 -13.72 2.01 1.40
N LEU A 16 -13.72 1.70 0.11
CA LEU A 16 -13.98 0.35 -0.37
C LEU A 16 -12.90 -0.62 0.11
N THR A 17 -11.64 -0.25 -0.06
CA THR A 17 -10.51 -1.08 0.36
C THR A 17 -10.52 -1.29 1.87
N ARG A 18 -10.80 -0.23 2.62
CA ARG A 18 -10.93 -0.30 4.08
C ARG A 18 -12.00 -1.30 4.50
N THR A 19 -13.17 -1.23 3.88
CA THR A 19 -14.28 -2.13 4.20
C THR A 19 -13.86 -3.60 4.01
N VAL A 20 -13.22 -3.90 2.89
CA VAL A 20 -12.76 -5.26 2.60
C VAL A 20 -11.75 -5.73 3.65
N LEU A 21 -10.78 -4.90 3.97
CA LEU A 21 -9.73 -5.27 4.94
C LEU A 21 -10.29 -5.44 6.36
N GLU A 22 -11.23 -4.60 6.75
CA GLU A 22 -11.85 -4.70 8.08
C GLU A 22 -12.65 -5.99 8.21
N ILE A 23 -13.32 -6.41 7.14
CA ILE A 23 -13.99 -7.72 7.10
C ILE A 23 -12.97 -8.83 7.32
N GLY A 24 -11.76 -8.67 6.79
CA GLY A 24 -10.68 -9.63 6.97
C GLY A 24 -10.00 -9.61 8.33
N GLY A 25 -10.42 -8.73 9.23
CA GLY A 25 -9.89 -8.67 10.58
C GLY A 25 -8.72 -7.70 10.78
N TYR A 26 -8.51 -6.77 9.85
CA TYR A 26 -7.43 -5.80 9.95
C TYR A 26 -7.93 -4.45 10.45
N GLU A 27 -7.06 -3.71 11.12
CA GLU A 27 -7.32 -2.31 11.45
C GLU A 27 -6.76 -1.45 10.30
N VAL A 28 -7.53 -0.49 9.80
CA VAL A 28 -7.14 0.30 8.63
C VAL A 28 -7.00 1.77 9.00
N ILE A 29 -5.87 2.34 8.56
CA ILE A 29 -5.59 3.77 8.70
C ILE A 29 -5.60 4.36 7.29
N PRO A 30 -6.53 5.29 7.00
CA PRO A 30 -6.58 5.91 5.68
C PRO A 30 -5.57 7.05 5.56
N ALA A 31 -5.03 7.24 4.36
CA ALA A 31 -4.24 8.41 3.99
C ALA A 31 -4.58 8.78 2.55
N TYR A 32 -4.76 10.05 2.29
CA TYR A 32 -5.27 10.52 1.00
C TYR A 32 -4.20 11.22 0.16
N SER A 33 -2.97 11.21 0.63
CA SER A 33 -1.83 11.76 -0.10
C SER A 33 -0.54 11.11 0.40
N GLY A 34 0.54 11.29 -0.35
CA GLY A 34 1.86 10.81 0.07
C GLY A 34 2.35 11.51 1.32
N GLU A 35 2.11 12.81 1.42
CA GLU A 35 2.49 13.61 2.58
C GLU A 35 1.77 13.11 3.83
N GLU A 36 0.48 12.88 3.72
CA GLU A 36 -0.31 12.38 4.85
C GLU A 36 0.16 11.00 5.28
N CYS A 37 0.49 10.15 4.32
CA CYS A 37 1.03 8.82 4.58
C CYS A 37 2.29 8.92 5.46
N LEU A 38 3.24 9.75 5.05
CA LEU A 38 4.51 9.88 5.76
C LEU A 38 4.33 10.50 7.16
N GLU A 39 3.43 11.47 7.30
CA GLU A 39 3.11 12.06 8.59
C GLU A 39 2.54 11.02 9.56
N LYS A 40 1.58 10.23 9.08
CA LYS A 40 0.93 9.21 9.92
C LYS A 40 1.90 8.10 10.32
N LEU A 41 2.83 7.74 9.43
CA LEU A 41 3.84 6.73 9.75
C LEU A 41 4.76 7.17 10.89
N GLU A 42 5.00 8.47 11.04
CA GLU A 42 5.80 8.98 12.15
C GLU A 42 5.07 8.87 13.48
N GLN A 43 3.74 8.90 13.45
CA GLN A 43 2.91 8.86 14.65
C GLN A 43 2.54 7.47 15.08
N GLU A 44 2.35 6.57 14.11
CA GLU A 44 1.82 5.24 14.39
C GLU A 44 2.43 4.21 13.42
N PRO A 45 3.08 3.16 13.94
CA PRO A 45 3.63 2.12 13.07
C PRO A 45 2.51 1.27 12.47
N VAL A 46 2.71 0.84 11.22
CA VAL A 46 1.80 -0.08 10.54
C VAL A 46 2.61 -1.24 9.98
N GLU A 47 1.98 -2.40 9.84
CA GLU A 47 2.65 -3.59 9.31
C GLU A 47 2.72 -3.59 7.79
N LEU A 48 1.77 -2.91 7.14
CA LEU A 48 1.66 -2.92 5.67
C LEU A 48 1.08 -1.60 5.18
N ILE A 49 1.59 -1.12 4.05
CA ILE A 49 1.02 0.01 3.34
C ILE A 49 0.56 -0.47 1.97
N LEU A 50 -0.73 -0.26 1.66
CA LEU A 50 -1.25 -0.42 0.32
C LEU A 50 -1.22 0.96 -0.33
N LEU A 51 -0.39 1.13 -1.33
CA LEU A 51 0.02 2.45 -1.81
C LEU A 51 -0.26 2.58 -3.30
N ASP A 52 -1.15 3.53 -3.63
CA ASP A 52 -1.39 3.88 -5.03
C ASP A 52 -0.17 4.61 -5.59
N ILE A 53 0.19 4.27 -6.81
CA ILE A 53 1.34 4.92 -7.47
C ILE A 53 0.97 6.28 -8.01
N MET A 54 -0.21 6.39 -8.64
CA MET A 54 -0.60 7.59 -9.38
C MET A 54 -1.39 8.54 -8.51
N MET A 55 -0.67 9.42 -7.82
CA MET A 55 -1.28 10.46 -6.99
C MET A 55 -0.72 11.82 -7.39
N PRO A 56 -1.53 12.90 -7.32
CA PRO A 56 -1.02 14.23 -7.58
C PRO A 56 0.01 14.64 -6.51
N GLY A 57 0.97 15.43 -6.91
CA GLY A 57 2.07 15.84 -6.02
C GLY A 57 3.05 14.70 -5.81
N MET A 58 3.11 14.19 -4.60
CA MET A 58 4.01 13.09 -4.27
C MET A 58 3.40 11.77 -4.74
N SER A 59 4.08 11.08 -5.66
CA SER A 59 3.64 9.80 -6.20
C SER A 59 3.93 8.65 -5.23
N GLY A 60 3.36 7.48 -5.51
CA GLY A 60 3.68 6.28 -4.74
C GLY A 60 5.15 5.91 -4.81
N TRP A 61 5.81 6.15 -5.97
CA TRP A 61 7.26 5.94 -6.10
C TRP A 61 8.03 6.79 -5.11
N ASP A 62 7.66 8.06 -4.97
CA ASP A 62 8.30 9.00 -4.07
C ASP A 62 8.13 8.56 -2.62
N VAL A 63 6.92 8.12 -2.27
CA VAL A 63 6.63 7.63 -0.91
C VAL A 63 7.48 6.40 -0.59
N PHE A 64 7.53 5.44 -1.51
CA PHE A 64 8.32 4.22 -1.32
C PHE A 64 9.81 4.55 -1.11
N ASN A 65 10.34 5.47 -1.91
CA ASN A 65 11.73 5.89 -1.76
C ASN A 65 11.99 6.56 -0.41
N ARG A 66 11.05 7.38 0.06
CA ARG A 66 11.17 8.04 1.38
C ARG A 66 11.13 7.02 2.51
N ILE A 67 10.28 6.01 2.40
CA ILE A 67 10.20 4.93 3.39
C ILE A 67 11.55 4.20 3.47
N LYS A 68 12.14 3.90 2.33
CA LYS A 68 13.45 3.24 2.29
C LYS A 68 14.55 4.11 2.89
N GLN A 69 14.58 5.39 2.52
CA GLN A 69 15.59 6.34 3.01
C GLN A 69 15.52 6.51 4.52
N LYS A 70 14.31 6.49 5.07
CA LYS A 70 14.10 6.65 6.52
C LYS A 70 14.20 5.35 7.30
N ASN A 71 14.42 4.23 6.61
CA ASN A 71 14.47 2.89 7.21
C ASN A 71 13.24 2.57 8.04
N ILE A 72 12.06 2.95 7.54
CA ILE A 72 10.80 2.65 8.23
C ILE A 72 10.50 1.16 8.05
N ASP A 73 10.28 0.46 9.15
CA ASP A 73 10.02 -0.97 9.14
C ASP A 73 8.54 -1.23 8.85
N THR A 74 8.20 -1.26 7.57
CA THR A 74 6.85 -1.56 7.12
C THR A 74 6.96 -2.22 5.75
N LYS A 75 6.01 -3.09 5.44
CA LYS A 75 5.93 -3.69 4.10
C LYS A 75 5.12 -2.79 3.20
N VAL A 76 5.48 -2.73 1.93
CA VAL A 76 4.80 -1.88 0.95
C VAL A 76 4.33 -2.73 -0.22
N VAL A 77 3.06 -2.55 -0.57
CA VAL A 77 2.45 -3.13 -1.77
C VAL A 77 1.94 -1.98 -2.62
N PHE A 78 2.36 -1.93 -3.89
CA PHE A 78 1.79 -0.98 -4.82
C PHE A 78 0.45 -1.49 -5.35
N MET A 79 -0.51 -0.57 -5.49
CA MET A 79 -1.79 -0.83 -6.16
C MET A 79 -1.94 0.19 -7.27
N SER A 80 -2.15 -0.27 -8.50
CA SER A 80 -2.21 0.67 -9.63
C SER A 80 -2.94 0.07 -10.82
N VAL A 81 -3.46 0.97 -11.69
CA VAL A 81 -3.96 0.58 -13.01
C VAL A 81 -2.83 0.37 -14.01
N LEU A 82 -1.61 0.75 -13.66
CA LEU A 82 -0.45 0.59 -14.54
C LEU A 82 -0.02 -0.87 -14.62
N GLU A 83 0.11 -1.37 -15.84
CA GLU A 83 0.69 -2.68 -16.07
C GLU A 83 2.20 -2.55 -16.15
N ILE A 84 2.92 -3.43 -15.44
CA ILE A 84 4.38 -3.46 -15.51
C ILE A 84 4.86 -4.83 -15.98
N SER A 85 6.03 -4.86 -16.60
CA SER A 85 6.63 -6.11 -17.04
C SER A 85 7.10 -6.94 -15.85
N GLU A 86 7.22 -8.25 -16.05
CA GLU A 86 7.77 -9.13 -15.00
C GLU A 86 9.17 -8.71 -14.59
N LYS A 87 9.97 -8.25 -15.54
CA LYS A 87 11.33 -7.78 -15.26
C LYS A 87 11.30 -6.57 -14.32
N ARG A 88 10.42 -5.60 -14.59
CA ARG A 88 10.30 -4.41 -13.76
C ARG A 88 9.78 -4.75 -12.37
N LYS A 89 8.81 -5.65 -12.31
CA LYS A 89 8.29 -6.12 -11.03
C LYS A 89 9.40 -6.77 -10.20
N GLN A 90 10.24 -7.59 -10.83
CA GLN A 90 11.34 -8.24 -10.12
C GLN A 90 12.33 -7.21 -9.56
N ILE A 91 12.62 -6.16 -10.32
CA ILE A 91 13.50 -5.09 -9.85
C ILE A 91 12.93 -4.44 -8.58
N LEU A 92 11.63 -4.16 -8.58
CA LEU A 92 10.96 -3.57 -7.41
C LEU A 92 10.98 -4.50 -6.21
N LEU A 93 10.75 -5.79 -6.43
CA LEU A 93 10.82 -6.77 -5.34
C LEU A 93 12.23 -6.85 -4.76
N ASP A 94 13.25 -6.78 -5.61
CA ASP A 94 14.64 -6.77 -5.18
C ASP A 94 14.98 -5.51 -4.36
N GLU A 95 14.27 -4.41 -4.61
CA GLU A 95 14.43 -3.17 -3.86
C GLU A 95 13.65 -3.16 -2.54
N GLY A 96 12.87 -4.20 -2.26
CA GLY A 96 12.15 -4.33 -1.01
C GLY A 96 10.63 -4.20 -1.09
N LEU A 97 10.07 -4.03 -2.29
CA LEU A 97 8.61 -4.04 -2.46
C LEU A 97 8.08 -5.44 -2.14
N SER A 98 6.97 -5.52 -1.42
CA SER A 98 6.39 -6.82 -1.06
C SER A 98 5.56 -7.42 -2.20
N ASP A 99 4.79 -6.60 -2.91
CA ASP A 99 4.03 -7.07 -4.08
C ASP A 99 3.49 -5.88 -4.88
N TYR A 100 2.88 -6.20 -6.01
CA TYR A 100 2.26 -5.23 -6.92
C TYR A 100 0.90 -5.77 -7.31
N ILE A 101 -0.17 -5.04 -6.99
CA ILE A 101 -1.55 -5.47 -7.27
C ILE A 101 -2.14 -4.56 -8.34
N MET A 102 -2.61 -5.17 -9.44
CA MET A 102 -3.29 -4.44 -10.51
C MET A 102 -4.71 -4.08 -10.11
N LYS A 103 -5.12 -2.86 -10.41
CA LYS A 103 -6.52 -2.43 -10.31
C LYS A 103 -7.22 -2.68 -11.64
N PRO A 104 -8.48 -3.06 -11.66
CA PRO A 104 -9.30 -3.41 -10.51
C PRO A 104 -8.95 -4.80 -9.97
N TYR A 105 -9.11 -4.97 -8.68
CA TYR A 105 -8.91 -6.26 -8.02
C TYR A 105 -10.23 -6.65 -7.34
N ASP A 106 -10.46 -7.95 -7.15
CA ASP A 106 -11.59 -8.39 -6.34
C ASP A 106 -11.16 -8.54 -4.87
N LYS A 107 -12.17 -8.59 -3.99
CA LYS A 107 -11.90 -8.64 -2.55
C LYS A 107 -11.13 -9.89 -2.13
N ASP A 108 -11.40 -11.02 -2.76
CA ASP A 108 -10.74 -12.28 -2.38
C ASP A 108 -9.26 -12.24 -2.76
N THR A 109 -8.94 -11.72 -3.94
CA THR A 109 -7.56 -11.55 -4.37
C THR A 109 -6.80 -10.62 -3.42
N LEU A 110 -7.41 -9.50 -3.04
CA LEU A 110 -6.80 -8.55 -2.12
C LEU A 110 -6.53 -9.19 -0.76
N LEU A 111 -7.54 -9.83 -0.18
CA LEU A 111 -7.41 -10.46 1.14
C LEU A 111 -6.40 -11.60 1.13
N ASP A 112 -6.39 -12.43 0.09
CA ASP A 112 -5.42 -13.52 -0.01
C ASP A 112 -3.98 -13.01 -0.05
N LYS A 113 -3.74 -11.96 -0.83
CA LYS A 113 -2.39 -11.39 -0.92
C LYS A 113 -1.96 -10.75 0.40
N VAL A 114 -2.85 -10.02 1.03
CA VAL A 114 -2.56 -9.37 2.32
C VAL A 114 -2.30 -10.43 3.38
N ASP A 115 -3.13 -11.46 3.45
CA ASP A 115 -2.95 -12.55 4.41
C ASP A 115 -1.60 -13.26 4.22
N GLN A 116 -1.19 -13.50 2.97
CA GLN A 116 0.09 -14.13 2.68
C GLN A 116 1.27 -13.26 3.13
N ILE A 117 1.17 -11.96 2.92
CA ILE A 117 2.24 -11.02 3.26
C ILE A 117 2.38 -10.87 4.77
N LEU A 118 1.26 -10.88 5.50
CA LEU A 118 1.24 -10.59 6.93
C LEU A 118 1.22 -11.84 7.82
N LYS A 119 1.34 -12.99 7.24
CA LYS A 119 1.45 -14.23 8.04
C LYS A 119 2.72 -14.26 8.87
#